data_4ef4cce4f84c0844ace2d4c21f5fab97
#
_entry.id   4ef4cce4f84c0844ace2d4c21f5fab97
#
_cell.length_a   1.000
_cell.length_b   1.000
_cell.length_c   1.000
_cell.angle_alpha   90.00
_cell.angle_beta   90.00
_cell.angle_gamma   90.00
#
_symmetry.space_group_name_H-M   'P 1'
#
loop_
_entity.id
_entity.type
_entity.pdbx_description
1 polymer ?
#
loop_
_entity_poly.entity_id
_entity_poly.type
_entity_poly.pdbx_seq_one_letter_code
_entity_poly.pdbx_strand_id
1 'polypeptide(L)'
;DPAVREKFEKAWGVELDPNIGTHATDVFPKAITGEIKGLYIYGEDPVVTDPDTTHIIKALKSLDFFVLQELFMTETAQYADVILPGVSYAEKEGTFTNTERRVQRVRKAVTVPGEMRLDTDIIIDLMNRMGYPQPHLTSAQIMDEIASLTPSFAGISHERLDSEEVHGQGLQWPCTSKDHPGTPIMHVGKFSRGLGWFYPAKYVPSAELPDEEYPIILMTG
;
A
#
# COMPACT_ATOMS: atom_id res chain seq x y z
N ASP A 1 1.73 -16.41 10.10
CA ASP A 1 2.83 -17.28 10.58
C ASP A 1 3.32 -16.77 11.93
N PRO A 2 3.26 -17.59 13.01
CA PRO A 2 3.66 -17.18 14.37
C PRO A 2 5.12 -16.69 14.45
N ALA A 3 6.05 -17.35 13.75
CA ALA A 3 7.48 -16.98 13.79
C ALA A 3 7.74 -15.62 13.09
N VAL A 4 6.99 -15.31 12.05
CA VAL A 4 7.06 -13.99 11.40
C VAL A 4 6.50 -12.93 12.35
N ARG A 5 5.34 -13.19 12.98
CA ARG A 5 4.75 -12.26 13.95
C ARG A 5 5.71 -11.96 15.10
N GLU A 6 6.26 -13.00 15.75
CA GLU A 6 7.23 -12.86 16.86
C GLU A 6 8.43 -11.98 16.46
N LYS A 7 8.93 -12.13 15.23
CA LYS A 7 10.03 -11.30 14.73
C LYS A 7 9.66 -9.82 14.69
N PHE A 8 8.46 -9.47 14.20
CA PHE A 8 7.98 -8.10 14.15
C PHE A 8 7.65 -7.55 15.54
N GLU A 9 7.01 -8.34 16.39
CA GLU A 9 6.74 -7.98 17.80
C GLU A 9 8.01 -7.63 18.56
N LYS A 10 9.05 -8.45 18.38
CA LYS A 10 10.37 -8.18 18.98
C LYS A 10 11.03 -6.91 18.45
N ALA A 11 10.93 -6.66 17.14
CA ALA A 11 11.53 -5.49 16.51
C ALA A 11 10.82 -4.19 16.89
N TRP A 12 9.49 -4.22 16.97
CA TRP A 12 8.67 -3.05 17.26
C TRP A 12 8.35 -2.86 18.73
N GLY A 13 8.62 -3.86 19.57
CA GLY A 13 8.38 -3.79 21.01
C GLY A 13 6.89 -3.76 21.38
N VAL A 14 6.03 -4.29 20.53
CA VAL A 14 4.58 -4.33 20.71
C VAL A 14 4.02 -5.72 20.43
N GLU A 15 2.90 -6.06 21.05
CA GLU A 15 2.13 -7.25 20.71
C GLU A 15 1.25 -6.98 19.50
N LEU A 16 1.27 -7.88 18.51
CA LEU A 16 0.47 -7.77 17.30
C LEU A 16 -0.75 -8.69 17.37
N ASP A 17 -1.89 -8.19 16.93
CA ASP A 17 -3.12 -8.98 16.85
C ASP A 17 -2.91 -10.20 15.93
N PRO A 18 -3.14 -11.44 16.44
CA PRO A 18 -3.03 -12.66 15.65
C PRO A 18 -4.17 -12.85 14.65
N ASN A 19 -5.25 -12.11 14.79
CA ASN A 19 -6.43 -12.25 13.95
C ASN A 19 -6.19 -11.69 12.55
N ILE A 20 -6.80 -12.33 11.56
CA ILE A 20 -6.78 -11.84 10.18
C ILE A 20 -7.72 -10.64 10.10
N GLY A 21 -7.22 -9.54 9.56
CA GLY A 21 -8.02 -8.34 9.30
C GLY A 21 -9.06 -8.54 8.20
N THR A 22 -9.83 -7.50 7.94
CA THR A 22 -10.84 -7.49 6.87
C THR A 22 -10.17 -7.37 5.50
N HIS A 23 -10.62 -8.15 4.51
CA HIS A 23 -10.19 -7.98 3.13
C HIS A 23 -10.69 -6.65 2.56
N ALA A 24 -9.93 -6.07 1.63
CA ALA A 24 -10.29 -4.78 1.02
C ALA A 24 -11.69 -4.79 0.41
N THR A 25 -12.08 -5.89 -0.25
CA THR A 25 -13.41 -6.10 -0.84
C THR A 25 -14.56 -6.14 0.17
N ASP A 26 -14.25 -6.42 1.44
CA ASP A 26 -15.26 -6.55 2.50
C ASP A 26 -15.41 -5.27 3.35
N VAL A 27 -14.50 -4.30 3.19
CA VAL A 27 -14.49 -3.07 4.00
C VAL A 27 -15.80 -2.29 3.85
N PHE A 28 -16.20 -2.03 2.61
CA PHE A 28 -17.40 -1.24 2.35
C PHE A 28 -18.71 -1.97 2.69
N PRO A 29 -18.89 -3.27 2.35
CA PRO A 29 -20.00 -4.06 2.88
C PRO A 29 -20.11 -4.02 4.41
N LYS A 30 -18.99 -4.16 5.12
CA LYS A 30 -18.95 -4.12 6.60
C LYS A 30 -19.21 -2.73 7.18
N ALA A 31 -18.85 -1.66 6.47
CA ALA A 31 -19.24 -0.30 6.86
C ALA A 31 -20.77 -0.14 6.78
N ILE A 32 -21.42 -0.65 5.74
CA ILE A 32 -22.88 -0.60 5.59
C ILE A 32 -23.59 -1.37 6.70
N THR A 33 -23.04 -2.50 7.15
CA THR A 33 -23.62 -3.30 8.23
C THR A 33 -23.29 -2.76 9.63
N GLY A 34 -22.42 -1.76 9.73
CA GLY A 34 -21.99 -1.15 10.99
C GLY A 34 -20.94 -1.96 11.77
N GLU A 35 -20.35 -2.99 11.14
CA GLU A 35 -19.22 -3.70 11.72
C GLU A 35 -17.94 -2.84 11.69
N ILE A 36 -17.76 -2.04 10.64
CA ILE A 36 -16.71 -1.01 10.53
C ILE A 36 -17.38 0.34 10.72
N LYS A 37 -16.92 1.09 11.73
CA LYS A 37 -17.45 2.40 12.10
C LYS A 37 -16.49 3.54 11.82
N GLY A 38 -15.19 3.28 11.81
CA GLY A 38 -14.15 4.24 11.48
C GLY A 38 -13.30 3.74 10.34
N LEU A 39 -12.91 4.63 9.44
CA LEU A 39 -12.06 4.30 8.30
C LEU A 39 -11.00 5.38 8.10
N TYR A 40 -9.79 4.95 7.77
CA TYR A 40 -8.71 5.79 7.33
C TYR A 40 -8.27 5.32 5.94
N ILE A 41 -8.46 6.17 4.94
CA ILE A 41 -8.02 5.90 3.56
C ILE A 41 -6.79 6.75 3.25
N TYR A 42 -5.82 6.14 2.60
CA TYR A 42 -4.58 6.78 2.21
C TYR A 42 -4.30 6.58 0.73
N GLY A 43 -4.33 7.69 -0.02
CA GLY A 43 -3.94 7.74 -1.43
C GLY A 43 -4.85 6.94 -2.37
N GLU A 44 -6.14 6.86 -2.06
CA GLU A 44 -7.13 6.13 -2.85
C GLU A 44 -8.43 6.94 -2.98
N ASP A 45 -9.04 6.88 -4.15
CA ASP A 45 -10.33 7.53 -4.46
C ASP A 45 -11.41 6.50 -4.81
N PRO A 46 -11.89 5.69 -3.84
CA PRO A 46 -12.81 4.58 -4.10
C PRO A 46 -14.15 5.02 -4.72
N VAL A 47 -14.59 6.24 -4.54
CA VAL A 47 -15.81 6.74 -5.21
C VAL A 47 -15.67 6.72 -6.73
N VAL A 48 -14.44 6.87 -7.25
CA VAL A 48 -14.14 6.86 -8.70
C VAL A 48 -13.58 5.52 -9.16
N THR A 49 -12.76 4.85 -8.32
CA THR A 49 -12.00 3.68 -8.74
C THR A 49 -12.72 2.35 -8.52
N ASP A 50 -13.67 2.28 -7.59
CA ASP A 50 -14.45 1.07 -7.37
C ASP A 50 -15.62 0.96 -8.38
N PRO A 51 -15.98 -0.26 -8.78
CA PRO A 51 -17.00 -0.48 -9.83
C PRO A 51 -18.40 0.00 -9.48
N ASP A 52 -18.79 -0.01 -8.19
CA ASP A 52 -20.13 0.38 -7.72
C ASP A 52 -20.07 1.64 -6.86
N THR A 53 -20.02 2.80 -7.51
CA THR A 53 -20.00 4.12 -6.86
C THR A 53 -21.14 4.32 -5.86
N THR A 54 -22.37 3.83 -6.17
CA THR A 54 -23.52 3.98 -5.28
C THR A 54 -23.31 3.22 -3.97
N HIS A 55 -22.77 2.01 -4.07
CA HIS A 55 -22.43 1.18 -2.91
C HIS A 55 -21.35 1.83 -2.04
N ILE A 56 -20.30 2.36 -2.67
CA ILE A 56 -19.21 3.04 -1.97
C ILE A 56 -19.71 4.28 -1.23
N ILE A 57 -20.48 5.15 -1.90
CA ILE A 57 -21.06 6.36 -1.28
C ILE A 57 -21.94 5.98 -0.07
N LYS A 58 -22.75 4.93 -0.22
CA LYS A 58 -23.57 4.45 0.89
C LYS A 58 -22.71 3.98 2.07
N ALA A 59 -21.63 3.26 1.79
CA ALA A 59 -20.71 2.76 2.82
C ALA A 59 -20.00 3.92 3.56
N LEU A 60 -19.46 4.89 2.82
CA LEU A 60 -18.80 6.05 3.43
C LEU A 60 -19.75 6.86 4.31
N LYS A 61 -21.00 7.05 3.88
CA LYS A 61 -22.05 7.73 4.69
C LYS A 61 -22.52 6.95 5.92
N SER A 62 -22.21 5.65 6.00
CA SER A 62 -22.56 4.80 7.13
C SER A 62 -21.49 4.81 8.23
N LEU A 63 -20.33 5.38 7.98
CA LEU A 63 -19.25 5.48 8.95
C LEU A 63 -19.55 6.53 10.03
N ASP A 64 -19.13 6.25 11.26
CA ASP A 64 -19.16 7.21 12.37
C ASP A 64 -18.02 8.24 12.26
N PHE A 65 -16.90 7.86 11.62
CA PHE A 65 -15.73 8.72 11.43
C PHE A 65 -14.89 8.27 10.24
N PHE A 66 -14.58 9.22 9.34
CA PHE A 66 -13.80 8.95 8.14
C PHE A 66 -12.66 9.96 7.98
N VAL A 67 -11.42 9.44 7.89
CA VAL A 67 -10.22 10.22 7.62
C VAL A 67 -9.69 9.88 6.24
N LEU A 68 -9.42 10.88 5.42
CA LEU A 68 -8.78 10.74 4.11
C LEU A 68 -7.43 11.45 4.12
N GLN A 69 -6.35 10.74 3.81
CA GLN A 69 -5.05 11.34 3.49
C GLN A 69 -4.87 11.30 1.98
N GLU A 70 -4.82 12.48 1.34
CA GLU A 70 -4.84 12.57 -0.11
C GLU A 70 -4.09 13.82 -0.60
N LEU A 71 -3.70 13.82 -1.88
CA LEU A 71 -3.02 14.92 -2.55
C LEU A 71 -4.01 16.00 -3.02
N PHE A 72 -5.20 15.59 -3.42
CA PHE A 72 -6.21 16.44 -4.04
C PHE A 72 -7.57 16.28 -3.34
N MET A 73 -8.43 17.27 -3.55
CA MET A 73 -9.84 17.17 -3.15
C MET A 73 -10.59 16.30 -4.16
N THR A 74 -10.48 14.98 -3.97
CA THR A 74 -11.12 13.97 -4.81
C THR A 74 -12.62 13.86 -4.55
N GLU A 75 -13.33 13.02 -5.33
CA GLU A 75 -14.75 12.76 -5.08
C GLU A 75 -14.96 12.09 -3.70
N THR A 76 -14.07 11.22 -3.28
CA THR A 76 -14.08 10.60 -1.95
C THR A 76 -13.93 11.62 -0.82
N ALA A 77 -13.17 12.69 -1.05
CA ALA A 77 -12.93 13.73 -0.04
C ALA A 77 -14.21 14.42 0.44
N GLN A 78 -15.28 14.43 -0.36
CA GLN A 78 -16.56 15.02 -0.01
C GLN A 78 -17.27 14.31 1.16
N TYR A 79 -16.85 13.09 1.48
CA TYR A 79 -17.43 12.25 2.53
C TYR A 79 -16.57 12.18 3.79
N ALA A 80 -15.35 12.75 3.76
CA ALA A 80 -14.41 12.69 4.87
C ALA A 80 -14.73 13.71 5.96
N ASP A 81 -14.64 13.29 7.22
CA ASP A 81 -14.72 14.19 8.38
C ASP A 81 -13.41 14.97 8.57
N VAL A 82 -12.27 14.34 8.22
CA VAL A 82 -10.95 14.96 8.28
C VAL A 82 -10.16 14.63 7.01
N ILE A 83 -9.54 15.66 6.44
CA ILE A 83 -8.62 15.50 5.31
C ILE A 83 -7.22 15.90 5.77
N LEU A 84 -6.26 14.99 5.54
CA LEU A 84 -4.84 15.21 5.82
C LEU A 84 -4.10 15.39 4.48
N PRO A 85 -3.62 16.61 4.18
CA PRO A 85 -2.97 16.89 2.91
C PRO A 85 -1.56 16.27 2.88
N GLY A 86 -1.41 15.23 2.07
CA GLY A 86 -0.14 14.58 1.77
C GLY A 86 0.64 15.26 0.65
N VAL A 87 1.79 14.69 0.28
CA VAL A 87 2.68 15.24 -0.75
C VAL A 87 2.87 14.26 -1.90
N SER A 88 3.09 14.78 -3.10
CA SER A 88 3.36 13.98 -4.30
C SER A 88 4.77 13.37 -4.27
N TYR A 89 5.02 12.44 -5.19
CA TYR A 89 6.34 11.82 -5.35
C TYR A 89 7.45 12.82 -5.69
N ALA A 90 7.11 13.93 -6.34
CA ALA A 90 8.07 14.97 -6.70
C ALA A 90 8.49 15.84 -5.50
N GLU A 91 7.74 15.82 -4.42
CA GLU A 91 7.90 16.64 -3.21
C GLU A 91 8.57 15.88 -2.06
N LYS A 92 8.81 14.58 -2.23
CA LYS A 92 9.45 13.70 -1.24
C LYS A 92 10.57 12.88 -1.85
N GLU A 93 11.34 12.23 -0.99
CA GLU A 93 12.34 11.26 -1.39
C GLU A 93 12.07 9.90 -0.76
N GLY A 94 12.60 8.84 -1.39
CA GLY A 94 12.44 7.50 -0.90
C GLY A 94 12.71 6.47 -1.99
N THR A 95 11.95 5.39 -1.96
CA THR A 95 12.00 4.33 -2.97
C THR A 95 10.61 4.04 -3.50
N PHE A 96 10.51 3.77 -4.79
CA PHE A 96 9.32 3.19 -5.43
C PHE A 96 9.65 1.81 -5.99
N THR A 97 8.66 0.93 -5.94
CA THR A 97 8.75 -0.37 -6.59
C THR A 97 7.79 -0.38 -7.77
N ASN A 98 8.30 -0.64 -8.97
CA ASN A 98 7.49 -0.74 -10.18
C ASN A 98 6.86 -2.13 -10.35
N THR A 99 6.06 -2.32 -11.40
CA THR A 99 5.36 -3.58 -11.68
C THR A 99 6.30 -4.77 -11.97
N GLU A 100 7.53 -4.54 -12.40
CA GLU A 100 8.55 -5.57 -12.54
C GLU A 100 9.34 -5.84 -11.24
N ARG A 101 8.86 -5.36 -10.10
CA ARG A 101 9.46 -5.54 -8.76
C ARG A 101 10.80 -4.81 -8.60
N ARG A 102 11.05 -3.78 -9.40
CA ARG A 102 12.29 -3.01 -9.36
C ARG A 102 12.14 -1.88 -8.35
N VAL A 103 12.96 -1.91 -7.32
CA VAL A 103 13.06 -0.85 -6.31
C VAL A 103 14.02 0.22 -6.84
N GLN A 104 13.53 1.44 -6.95
CA GLN A 104 14.25 2.58 -7.53
C GLN A 104 14.21 3.78 -6.59
N ARG A 105 15.25 4.60 -6.63
CA ARG A 105 15.31 5.85 -5.86
C ARG A 105 14.43 6.91 -6.50
N VAL A 106 13.65 7.56 -5.65
CA VAL A 106 12.97 8.82 -5.97
C VAL A 106 13.58 9.93 -5.14
N ARG A 107 13.88 11.07 -5.77
CA ARG A 107 14.48 12.23 -5.12
C ARG A 107 13.54 13.42 -5.24
N LYS A 108 13.48 14.20 -4.17
CA LYS A 108 12.70 15.44 -4.14
C LYS A 108 13.15 16.37 -5.26
N ALA A 109 12.20 16.78 -6.08
CA ALA A 109 12.42 17.68 -7.21
C ALA A 109 11.86 19.07 -6.98
N VAL A 110 10.78 19.19 -6.19
CA VAL A 110 10.10 20.46 -5.90
C VAL A 110 9.85 20.62 -4.41
N THR A 111 9.63 21.85 -3.96
CA THR A 111 9.29 22.16 -2.57
C THR A 111 7.84 21.82 -2.27
N VAL A 112 7.58 21.38 -1.05
CA VAL A 112 6.22 21.14 -0.55
C VAL A 112 5.48 22.48 -0.45
N PRO A 113 4.32 22.63 -1.08
CA PRO A 113 3.54 23.88 -1.01
C PRO A 113 2.68 23.92 0.25
N GLY A 114 2.48 25.13 0.77
CA GLY A 114 1.51 25.41 1.83
C GLY A 114 1.75 24.60 3.12
N GLU A 115 0.68 24.04 3.67
CA GLU A 115 0.66 23.26 4.92
C GLU A 115 0.68 21.74 4.69
N MET A 116 0.92 21.29 3.45
CA MET A 116 1.05 19.87 3.13
C MET A 116 2.25 19.26 3.86
N ARG A 117 2.13 18.00 4.27
CA ARG A 117 3.16 17.30 5.05
C ARG A 117 3.56 15.99 4.39
N LEU A 118 4.79 15.55 4.66
CA LEU A 118 5.23 14.22 4.26
C LEU A 118 4.32 13.15 4.87
N ASP A 119 3.94 12.18 4.09
CA ASP A 119 3.07 11.08 4.52
C ASP A 119 3.65 10.36 5.75
N THR A 120 4.96 10.15 5.76
CA THR A 120 5.67 9.56 6.89
C THR A 120 5.54 10.39 8.17
N ASP A 121 5.59 11.71 8.06
CA ASP A 121 5.44 12.61 9.22
C ASP A 121 4.01 12.58 9.76
N ILE A 122 3.02 12.53 8.89
CA ILE A 122 1.62 12.39 9.28
C ILE A 122 1.41 11.07 10.03
N ILE A 123 1.91 9.96 9.50
CA ILE A 123 1.76 8.64 10.11
C ILE A 123 2.50 8.57 11.45
N ILE A 124 3.73 9.07 11.53
CA ILE A 124 4.49 9.10 12.79
C ILE A 124 3.79 9.95 13.86
N ASP A 125 3.23 11.09 13.49
CA ASP A 125 2.46 11.92 14.42
C ASP A 125 1.19 11.20 14.92
N LEU A 126 0.51 10.44 14.04
CA LEU A 126 -0.61 9.60 14.46
C LEU A 126 -0.17 8.52 15.45
N MET A 127 0.93 7.81 15.15
CA MET A 127 1.51 6.79 16.06
C MET A 127 1.82 7.39 17.43
N ASN A 128 2.46 8.56 17.47
CA ASN A 128 2.80 9.26 18.70
C ASN A 128 1.54 9.66 19.51
N ARG A 129 0.50 10.17 18.84
CA ARG A 129 -0.76 10.54 19.48
C ARG A 129 -1.57 9.34 19.98
N MET A 130 -1.43 8.19 19.32
CA MET A 130 -2.08 6.94 19.71
C MET A 130 -1.31 6.17 20.80
N GLY A 131 -0.22 6.72 21.34
CA GLY A 131 0.53 6.13 22.45
C GLY A 131 1.63 5.16 22.03
N TYR A 132 2.02 5.17 20.77
CA TYR A 132 3.17 4.43 20.24
C TYR A 132 4.25 5.42 19.78
N PRO A 133 5.13 5.89 20.71
CA PRO A 133 6.11 6.92 20.40
C PRO A 133 7.16 6.45 19.39
N GLN A 134 7.26 7.17 18.28
CA GLN A 134 8.24 6.91 17.24
C GLN A 134 9.00 8.20 16.91
N PRO A 135 10.32 8.12 16.66
CA PRO A 135 11.08 9.23 16.12
C PRO A 135 10.71 9.49 14.67
N HIS A 136 10.94 10.71 14.19
CA HIS A 136 10.90 10.98 12.76
C HIS A 136 12.07 10.31 12.08
N LEU A 137 11.80 9.31 11.27
CA LEU A 137 12.77 8.53 10.52
C LEU A 137 12.94 9.09 9.10
N THR A 138 14.17 9.07 8.62
CA THR A 138 14.44 9.33 7.20
C THR A 138 13.99 8.14 6.35
N SER A 139 13.71 8.36 5.07
CA SER A 139 13.36 7.28 4.14
C SER A 139 14.46 6.20 4.04
N ALA A 140 15.73 6.56 4.25
CA ALA A 140 16.83 5.60 4.32
C ALA A 140 16.71 4.69 5.56
N GLN A 141 16.45 5.26 6.73
CA GLN A 141 16.27 4.48 7.97
C GLN A 141 15.05 3.56 7.89
N ILE A 142 13.97 4.02 7.28
CA ILE A 142 12.78 3.18 7.02
C ILE A 142 13.13 2.01 6.08
N MET A 143 13.90 2.27 5.01
CA MET A 143 14.34 1.21 4.10
C MET A 143 15.27 0.21 4.79
N ASP A 144 16.16 0.65 5.67
CA ASP A 144 17.05 -0.22 6.44
C ASP A 144 16.25 -1.12 7.41
N GLU A 145 15.19 -0.60 8.02
CA GLU A 145 14.27 -1.41 8.85
C GLU A 145 13.53 -2.43 8.00
N ILE A 146 12.97 -2.03 6.86
CA ILE A 146 12.32 -2.96 5.91
C ILE A 146 13.31 -4.08 5.53
N ALA A 147 14.54 -3.75 5.18
CA ALA A 147 15.57 -4.71 4.80
C ALA A 147 15.91 -5.68 5.94
N SER A 148 15.96 -5.20 7.17
CA SER A 148 16.26 -6.00 8.37
C SER A 148 15.15 -7.02 8.70
N LEU A 149 13.90 -6.66 8.44
CA LEU A 149 12.73 -7.46 8.79
C LEU A 149 12.19 -8.30 7.62
N THR A 150 12.53 -7.95 6.39
CA THR A 150 11.99 -8.60 5.19
C THR A 150 13.12 -9.25 4.38
N PRO A 151 13.31 -10.57 4.46
CA PRO A 151 14.44 -11.26 3.82
C PRO A 151 14.56 -11.00 2.31
N SER A 152 13.44 -10.80 1.62
CA SER A 152 13.45 -10.50 0.18
C SER A 152 14.00 -9.10 -0.15
N PHE A 153 14.11 -8.21 0.84
CA PHE A 153 14.67 -6.86 0.72
C PHE A 153 16.03 -6.70 1.41
N ALA A 154 16.58 -7.75 2.02
CA ALA A 154 17.78 -7.67 2.88
C ALA A 154 19.03 -7.10 2.19
N GLY A 155 19.08 -7.16 0.86
CA GLY A 155 20.16 -6.58 0.06
C GLY A 155 19.86 -5.19 -0.51
N ILE A 156 18.76 -4.55 -0.13
CA ILE A 156 18.34 -3.26 -0.69
C ILE A 156 18.54 -2.16 0.36
N SER A 157 19.29 -1.14 0.03
CA SER A 157 19.47 0.08 0.83
C SER A 157 19.56 1.30 -0.07
N HIS A 158 19.36 2.50 0.49
CA HIS A 158 19.57 3.73 -0.27
C HIS A 158 21.02 3.85 -0.77
N GLU A 159 22.01 3.52 0.08
CA GLU A 159 23.41 3.54 -0.28
C GLU A 159 23.69 2.68 -1.53
N ARG A 160 23.16 1.46 -1.54
CA ARG A 160 23.36 0.56 -2.67
C ARG A 160 22.61 1.01 -3.93
N LEU A 161 21.39 1.50 -3.78
CA LEU A 161 20.61 2.04 -4.91
C LEU A 161 21.25 3.30 -5.52
N ASP A 162 22.01 4.05 -4.75
CA ASP A 162 22.72 5.25 -5.17
C ASP A 162 24.15 4.95 -5.67
N SER A 163 24.65 3.72 -5.52
CA SER A 163 25.98 3.31 -6.01
C SER A 163 26.10 3.36 -7.54
N GLU A 164 27.32 3.50 -8.05
CA GLU A 164 27.60 3.51 -9.50
C GLU A 164 27.16 2.21 -10.19
N GLU A 165 27.20 1.08 -9.47
CA GLU A 165 26.80 -0.23 -9.98
C GLU A 165 25.31 -0.31 -10.34
N VAL A 166 24.44 0.30 -9.52
CA VAL A 166 22.98 0.19 -9.66
C VAL A 166 22.28 1.51 -9.97
N HIS A 167 23.02 2.62 -9.97
CA HIS A 167 22.46 3.95 -10.20
C HIS A 167 21.61 4.03 -11.47
N GLY A 168 20.34 4.46 -11.31
CA GLY A 168 19.36 4.56 -12.40
C GLY A 168 18.74 3.25 -12.84
N GLN A 169 19.29 2.09 -12.48
CA GLN A 169 18.74 0.78 -12.85
C GLN A 169 17.82 0.21 -11.77
N GLY A 170 18.11 0.49 -10.47
CA GLY A 170 17.40 -0.09 -9.33
C GLY A 170 17.68 -1.58 -9.15
N LEU A 171 17.06 -2.19 -8.15
CA LEU A 171 17.23 -3.61 -7.78
C LEU A 171 15.89 -4.33 -7.76
N GLN A 172 15.80 -5.47 -8.43
CA GLN A 172 14.59 -6.30 -8.41
C GLN A 172 14.62 -7.25 -7.22
N TRP A 173 13.60 -7.17 -6.36
CA TRP A 173 13.43 -8.13 -5.28
C TRP A 173 12.85 -9.48 -5.79
N PRO A 174 13.13 -10.61 -5.14
CA PRO A 174 13.99 -10.82 -3.98
C PRO A 174 15.46 -10.43 -4.20
N CYS A 175 16.00 -9.69 -3.24
CA CYS A 175 17.40 -9.32 -3.16
C CYS A 175 17.85 -9.60 -1.73
N THR A 176 18.40 -10.80 -1.50
CA THR A 176 18.50 -11.41 -0.17
C THR A 176 19.80 -11.11 0.58
N SER A 177 20.75 -10.46 -0.08
CA SER A 177 22.02 -10.01 0.52
C SER A 177 22.60 -8.82 -0.22
N LYS A 178 23.57 -8.15 0.36
CA LYS A 178 24.26 -7.01 -0.25
C LYS A 178 24.94 -7.34 -1.58
N ASP A 179 25.39 -8.58 -1.74
CA ASP A 179 26.06 -9.04 -2.98
C ASP A 179 25.10 -9.69 -3.97
N HIS A 180 23.81 -9.80 -3.63
CA HIS A 180 22.83 -10.42 -4.51
C HIS A 180 22.46 -9.46 -5.65
N PRO A 181 22.54 -9.85 -6.94
CA PRO A 181 22.35 -8.95 -8.08
C PRO A 181 20.88 -8.54 -8.31
N GLY A 182 19.94 -9.00 -7.48
CA GLY A 182 18.52 -8.92 -7.74
C GLY A 182 17.99 -10.16 -8.45
N THR A 183 16.67 -10.25 -8.62
CA THR A 183 15.98 -11.40 -9.22
C THR A 183 15.15 -10.97 -10.42
N PRO A 184 15.73 -10.89 -11.64
CA PRO A 184 14.99 -10.47 -12.83
C PRO A 184 13.82 -11.38 -13.17
N ILE A 185 13.99 -12.69 -13.00
CA ILE A 185 12.96 -13.70 -13.33
C ILE A 185 12.59 -14.47 -12.07
N MET A 186 11.30 -14.43 -11.71
CA MET A 186 10.77 -15.17 -10.55
C MET A 186 10.59 -16.65 -10.85
N HIS A 187 10.63 -17.45 -9.78
CA HIS A 187 10.26 -18.87 -9.79
C HIS A 187 11.08 -19.74 -10.78
N VAL A 188 12.35 -19.41 -10.99
CA VAL A 188 13.24 -20.25 -11.80
C VAL A 188 13.42 -21.61 -11.10
N GLY A 189 13.02 -22.68 -11.78
CA GLY A 189 13.12 -24.07 -11.32
C GLY A 189 12.03 -24.53 -10.34
N LYS A 190 11.50 -23.66 -9.49
CA LYS A 190 10.42 -23.99 -8.56
C LYS A 190 9.70 -22.76 -8.03
N PHE A 191 8.46 -22.93 -7.59
CA PHE A 191 7.74 -21.91 -6.82
C PHE A 191 8.22 -21.90 -5.36
N SER A 192 8.12 -20.75 -4.68
CA SER A 192 8.51 -20.63 -3.27
C SER A 192 7.73 -21.56 -2.34
N ARG A 193 6.49 -21.90 -2.68
CA ARG A 193 5.65 -22.86 -1.95
C ARG A 193 5.70 -24.29 -2.50
N GLY A 194 6.64 -24.63 -3.43
CA GLY A 194 6.73 -25.93 -4.07
C GLY A 194 5.99 -25.98 -5.41
N LEU A 195 5.04 -26.90 -5.56
CA LEU A 195 4.25 -27.03 -6.79
C LEU A 195 3.17 -25.95 -6.88
N GLY A 196 2.84 -25.56 -8.11
CA GLY A 196 1.70 -24.69 -8.39
C GLY A 196 0.38 -25.38 -8.01
N TRP A 197 -0.60 -24.60 -7.56
CA TRP A 197 -1.91 -25.10 -7.18
C TRP A 197 -2.92 -24.73 -8.26
N PHE A 198 -3.78 -25.68 -8.60
CA PHE A 198 -4.92 -25.45 -9.46
C PHE A 198 -6.16 -25.19 -8.60
N TYR A 199 -6.76 -24.04 -8.78
CA TYR A 199 -8.01 -23.68 -8.13
C TYR A 199 -9.15 -23.82 -9.14
N PRO A 200 -10.12 -24.74 -8.92
CA PRO A 200 -11.29 -24.82 -9.78
C PRO A 200 -12.11 -23.54 -9.58
N ALA A 201 -12.27 -22.78 -10.64
CA ALA A 201 -13.11 -21.59 -10.66
C ALA A 201 -14.40 -21.92 -11.42
N LYS A 202 -15.56 -21.64 -10.81
CA LYS A 202 -16.82 -21.67 -11.52
C LYS A 202 -16.95 -20.38 -12.33
N TYR A 203 -17.48 -20.50 -13.55
CA TYR A 203 -17.85 -19.32 -14.30
C TYR A 203 -18.97 -18.57 -13.57
N VAL A 204 -18.74 -17.29 -13.30
CA VAL A 204 -19.75 -16.36 -12.80
C VAL A 204 -19.84 -15.26 -13.83
N PRO A 205 -21.03 -15.04 -14.44
CA PRO A 205 -21.19 -13.98 -15.42
C PRO A 205 -20.99 -12.61 -14.75
N SER A 206 -20.72 -11.59 -15.56
CA SER A 206 -20.76 -10.21 -15.11
C SER A 206 -22.12 -9.88 -14.52
N ALA A 207 -22.17 -9.00 -13.52
CA ALA A 207 -23.43 -8.50 -12.97
C ALA A 207 -24.26 -7.74 -14.02
N GLU A 208 -23.61 -7.14 -15.00
CA GLU A 208 -24.19 -6.44 -16.13
C GLU A 208 -23.85 -7.19 -17.41
N LEU A 209 -24.88 -7.69 -18.08
CA LEU A 209 -24.78 -8.44 -19.33
C LEU A 209 -25.37 -7.61 -20.46
N PRO A 210 -24.96 -7.86 -21.73
CA PRO A 210 -25.61 -7.24 -22.89
C PRO A 210 -27.11 -7.52 -22.92
N ASP A 211 -27.90 -6.52 -23.32
CA ASP A 211 -29.33 -6.60 -23.56
C ASP A 211 -29.67 -5.97 -24.92
N GLU A 212 -30.96 -5.82 -25.22
CA GLU A 212 -31.40 -5.25 -26.50
C GLU A 212 -31.08 -3.77 -26.64
N GLU A 213 -31.03 -3.02 -25.54
CA GLU A 213 -30.70 -1.59 -25.52
C GLU A 213 -29.15 -1.37 -25.54
N TYR A 214 -28.41 -2.23 -24.82
CA TYR A 214 -26.96 -2.18 -24.72
C TYR A 214 -26.30 -3.50 -25.15
N PRO A 215 -26.20 -3.74 -26.47
CA PRO A 215 -25.79 -5.06 -27.01
C PRO A 215 -24.27 -5.31 -26.97
N ILE A 216 -23.47 -4.36 -26.45
CA ILE A 216 -22.02 -4.44 -26.46
C ILE A 216 -21.49 -4.30 -25.02
N ILE A 217 -20.57 -5.18 -24.64
CA ILE A 217 -19.84 -5.08 -23.38
C ILE A 217 -18.71 -4.05 -23.53
N LEU A 218 -18.69 -3.02 -22.68
CA LEU A 218 -17.54 -2.13 -22.55
C LEU A 218 -16.49 -2.81 -21.65
N MET A 219 -15.30 -3.01 -22.19
CA MET A 219 -14.14 -3.46 -21.42
C MET A 219 -13.15 -2.32 -21.32
N THR A 220 -12.76 -2.01 -20.08
CA THR A 220 -11.66 -1.07 -19.78
C THR A 220 -10.40 -1.85 -19.42
N GLY A 221 -9.24 -1.37 -19.86
CA GLY A 221 -7.93 -1.95 -19.57
C GLY A 221 -7.35 -1.50 -18.24
#